data_f5ce208270e48f1f2ce6e2965de07570
#
_entry.id   f5ce208270e48f1f2ce6e2965de07570
#
_cell.length_a   1.000
_cell.length_b   1.000
_cell.length_c   1.000
_cell.angle_alpha   90.00
_cell.angle_beta   90.00
_cell.angle_gamma   90.00
#
_symmetry.space_group_name_H-M   'P 1'
#
loop_
_entity.id
_entity.type
_entity.pdbx_description
1 polymer ?
#
loop_
_entity_poly.entity_id
_entity_poly.type
_entity_poly.pdbx_seq_one_letter_code
_entity_poly.pdbx_strand_id
1 'polypeptide(L)'
;MNITNAGGRGHNPTGVVIHNDAGSNGANTSFYNGWLPNHDPANGFAHVYVASDGRLQASDFSNMAWHCANSYGNANYASWEVCQSEGDLTQFLRNEQAVLDDVAKYMKQWGLTPNHDTVKLHQELSSTSCPRRSVEAHGGTVESCRSYFIAELNKRLTGQSNGNTSNKGKGKKKMILFNTVDTKRAYVSDGVTIRWVKTARLLKTFQKTADITDVVYQKELDDEFGKANTSK
;
A
#
# COMPACT_ATOMS: atom_id res chain seq x y z
N MET A 1 23.55 4.89 5.81
CA MET A 1 23.43 5.84 6.95
C MET A 1 22.88 5.06 8.15
N ASN A 2 23.17 5.46 9.39
CA ASN A 2 22.58 4.83 10.57
C ASN A 2 22.40 5.88 11.68
N ILE A 3 21.20 6.47 11.75
CA ILE A 3 20.83 7.46 12.77
C ILE A 3 20.49 6.68 14.05
N THR A 4 21.17 6.99 15.16
CA THR A 4 21.06 6.26 16.44
C THR A 4 20.56 7.14 17.59
N ASN A 5 20.23 8.41 17.31
CA ASN A 5 19.88 9.43 18.33
C ASN A 5 18.67 9.05 19.20
N ALA A 6 17.75 8.24 18.68
CA ALA A 6 16.59 7.79 19.46
C ALA A 6 16.91 6.61 20.41
N GLY A 7 18.12 6.05 20.34
CA GLY A 7 18.56 4.92 21.16
C GLY A 7 18.17 3.55 20.61
N GLY A 8 18.69 2.50 21.27
CA GLY A 8 18.40 1.11 20.89
C GLY A 8 16.99 0.68 21.30
N ARG A 9 16.36 -0.19 20.48
CA ARG A 9 15.00 -0.72 20.73
C ARG A 9 15.01 -1.88 21.74
N GLY A 10 16.04 -2.73 21.71
CA GLY A 10 16.16 -3.88 22.60
C GLY A 10 15.33 -5.12 22.24
N HIS A 11 14.48 -5.03 21.22
CA HIS A 11 13.65 -6.14 20.68
C HIS A 11 13.35 -5.92 19.20
N ASN A 12 12.80 -6.92 18.52
CA ASN A 12 12.27 -6.71 17.16
C ASN A 12 11.07 -5.77 17.19
N PRO A 13 10.84 -4.99 16.14
CA PRO A 13 9.61 -4.22 15.99
C PRO A 13 8.38 -5.09 16.18
N THR A 14 7.37 -4.58 16.88
CA THR A 14 6.08 -5.26 17.09
C THR A 14 5.02 -4.86 16.06
N GLY A 15 5.35 -3.94 15.17
CA GLY A 15 4.52 -3.49 14.07
C GLY A 15 5.24 -2.47 13.21
N VAL A 16 4.48 -1.90 12.28
CA VAL A 16 4.96 -0.97 11.26
C VAL A 16 4.08 0.28 11.20
N VAL A 17 4.68 1.42 10.86
CA VAL A 17 3.97 2.65 10.55
C VAL A 17 4.36 3.10 9.14
N ILE A 18 3.36 3.35 8.31
CA ILE A 18 3.54 3.84 6.95
C ILE A 18 3.22 5.34 6.93
N HIS A 19 4.17 6.13 6.43
CA HIS A 19 4.13 7.59 6.35
C HIS A 19 4.12 8.06 4.90
N ASN A 20 3.82 9.35 4.72
CA ASN A 20 4.08 10.09 3.50
C ASN A 20 4.97 11.30 3.81
N ASP A 21 6.01 11.50 3.00
CA ASP A 21 7.08 12.47 3.24
C ASP A 21 6.71 13.94 3.01
N ALA A 22 5.53 14.24 2.47
CA ALA A 22 5.13 15.56 1.98
C ALA A 22 6.13 16.16 0.96
N GLY A 23 6.86 15.30 0.24
CA GLY A 23 7.92 15.69 -0.69
C GLY A 23 7.46 15.84 -2.14
N SER A 24 8.04 16.82 -2.84
CA SER A 24 7.85 17.01 -4.30
C SER A 24 8.44 15.86 -5.12
N ASN A 25 8.32 15.92 -6.45
CA ASN A 25 8.98 14.98 -7.36
C ASN A 25 10.51 14.85 -7.15
N GLY A 26 11.16 15.90 -6.65
CA GLY A 26 12.60 15.90 -6.36
C GLY A 26 12.99 15.25 -5.04
N ALA A 27 12.03 14.94 -4.16
CA ALA A 27 12.29 14.32 -2.86
C ALA A 27 12.49 12.80 -2.99
N ASN A 28 13.54 12.43 -3.69
CA ASN A 28 13.94 11.04 -3.88
C ASN A 28 14.95 10.56 -2.82
N THR A 29 15.43 9.31 -2.90
CA THR A 29 16.38 8.78 -1.91
C THR A 29 17.72 9.50 -1.94
N SER A 30 18.15 9.98 -3.10
CA SER A 30 19.38 10.79 -3.24
C SER A 30 19.24 12.13 -2.52
N PHE A 31 18.07 12.78 -2.60
CA PHE A 31 17.75 13.97 -1.82
C PHE A 31 17.84 13.69 -0.31
N TYR A 32 17.15 12.66 0.18
CA TYR A 32 17.16 12.33 1.61
C TYR A 32 18.52 11.90 2.12
N ASN A 33 19.32 11.23 1.30
CA ASN A 33 20.70 10.86 1.66
C ASN A 33 21.60 12.09 1.87
N GLY A 34 21.33 13.18 1.17
CA GLY A 34 22.02 14.48 1.36
C GLY A 34 21.41 15.35 2.47
N TRP A 35 20.10 15.26 2.67
CA TRP A 35 19.36 16.09 3.62
C TRP A 35 19.45 15.59 5.07
N LEU A 36 19.27 14.28 5.31
CA LEU A 36 19.24 13.68 6.65
C LEU A 36 20.50 13.92 7.48
N PRO A 37 21.74 13.95 6.91
CA PRO A 37 22.94 14.27 7.69
C PRO A 37 22.96 15.69 8.27
N ASN A 38 22.20 16.61 7.68
CA ASN A 38 22.12 18.02 8.07
C ASN A 38 20.81 18.35 8.79
N HIS A 39 19.91 17.37 8.93
CA HIS A 39 18.66 17.50 9.62
C HIS A 39 18.85 17.15 11.11
N ASP A 40 18.35 18.02 12.00
CA ASP A 40 18.34 17.67 13.42
C ASP A 40 17.39 16.48 13.67
N PRO A 41 17.89 15.31 14.12
CA PRO A 41 17.08 14.13 14.35
C PRO A 41 15.92 14.37 15.33
N ALA A 42 16.04 15.36 16.23
CA ALA A 42 14.97 15.72 17.16
C ALA A 42 13.70 16.24 16.48
N ASN A 43 13.81 16.72 15.24
CA ASN A 43 12.66 17.11 14.41
C ASN A 43 11.96 15.94 13.72
N GLY A 44 12.44 14.70 13.95
CA GLY A 44 11.84 13.48 13.46
C GLY A 44 12.57 12.86 12.25
N PHE A 45 12.58 11.54 12.19
CA PHE A 45 13.08 10.73 11.08
C PHE A 45 12.44 9.35 11.08
N ALA A 46 12.28 8.76 9.90
CA ALA A 46 11.83 7.38 9.75
C ALA A 46 13.03 6.43 9.57
N HIS A 47 12.81 5.13 9.73
CA HIS A 47 13.86 4.12 9.50
C HIS A 47 14.20 3.99 8.01
N VAL A 48 13.20 4.09 7.11
CA VAL A 48 13.35 3.83 5.68
C VAL A 48 12.61 4.88 4.88
N TYR A 49 13.23 5.29 3.78
CA TYR A 49 12.67 6.16 2.75
C TYR A 49 12.68 5.41 1.42
N VAL A 50 11.55 5.37 0.71
CA VAL A 50 11.44 4.69 -0.59
C VAL A 50 10.89 5.66 -1.63
N ALA A 51 11.63 5.80 -2.73
CA ALA A 51 11.31 6.73 -3.81
C ALA A 51 11.57 6.11 -5.19
N SER A 52 11.41 6.91 -6.23
CA SER A 52 11.60 6.50 -7.64
C SER A 52 13.00 5.98 -7.97
N ASP A 53 14.01 6.38 -7.20
CA ASP A 53 15.42 5.97 -7.37
C ASP A 53 15.85 4.86 -6.40
N GLY A 54 14.93 4.29 -5.62
CA GLY A 54 15.17 3.13 -4.79
C GLY A 54 14.81 3.30 -3.31
N ARG A 55 15.62 2.69 -2.44
CA ARG A 55 15.42 2.56 -1.00
C ARG A 55 16.62 3.10 -0.23
N LEU A 56 16.38 3.98 0.73
CA LEU A 56 17.38 4.47 1.68
C LEU A 56 17.05 3.97 3.09
N GLN A 57 17.97 3.29 3.74
CA GLN A 57 17.89 3.02 5.17
C GLN A 57 18.57 4.15 5.93
N ALA A 58 17.79 4.89 6.71
CA ALA A 58 18.26 5.99 7.53
C ALA A 58 18.68 5.54 8.95
N SER A 59 17.98 4.55 9.50
CA SER A 59 18.32 3.93 10.78
C SER A 59 18.10 2.43 10.73
N ASP A 60 18.92 1.67 11.46
CA ASP A 60 18.70 0.24 11.65
C ASP A 60 17.43 -0.01 12.47
N PHE A 61 16.74 -1.12 12.21
CA PHE A 61 15.52 -1.46 12.96
C PHE A 61 15.77 -1.93 14.40
N SER A 62 17.01 -2.20 14.78
CA SER A 62 17.41 -2.40 16.16
C SER A 62 17.40 -1.11 16.99
N ASN A 63 17.38 0.04 16.31
CA ASN A 63 17.19 1.36 16.94
C ASN A 63 15.71 1.73 16.96
N MET A 64 15.35 2.63 17.83
CA MET A 64 14.11 3.43 17.74
C MET A 64 14.26 4.52 16.66
N ALA A 65 13.15 5.11 16.24
CA ALA A 65 13.17 6.34 15.43
C ALA A 65 12.11 7.30 15.95
N TRP A 66 12.39 8.59 15.86
CA TRP A 66 11.42 9.63 16.23
C TRP A 66 10.54 9.96 15.02
N HIS A 67 9.56 9.09 14.73
CA HIS A 67 8.79 9.19 13.48
C HIS A 67 7.31 9.55 13.65
N CYS A 68 6.74 9.41 14.86
CA CYS A 68 5.28 9.53 14.99
C CYS A 68 4.82 10.36 16.20
N ALA A 69 5.70 11.14 16.81
CA ALA A 69 5.41 11.99 17.98
C ALA A 69 4.68 11.26 19.13
N ASN A 70 4.90 9.94 19.23
CA ASN A 70 4.30 9.04 20.20
C ASN A 70 5.39 8.11 20.75
N SER A 71 5.65 8.15 22.06
CA SER A 71 6.75 7.39 22.66
C SER A 71 6.61 5.88 22.48
N TYR A 72 5.37 5.35 22.59
CA TYR A 72 5.12 3.94 22.35
C TYR A 72 5.36 3.57 20.86
N GLY A 73 4.84 4.36 19.93
CA GLY A 73 5.03 4.14 18.50
C GLY A 73 6.50 4.21 18.09
N ASN A 74 7.23 5.22 18.55
CA ASN A 74 8.67 5.38 18.29
C ASN A 74 9.50 4.20 18.82
N ALA A 75 9.15 3.68 19.99
CA ALA A 75 9.85 2.57 20.62
C ALA A 75 9.51 1.21 20.00
N ASN A 76 8.29 0.99 19.56
CA ASN A 76 7.80 -0.34 19.21
C ASN A 76 7.61 -0.59 17.70
N TYR A 77 7.36 0.45 16.91
CA TYR A 77 7.08 0.30 15.47
C TYR A 77 8.28 0.69 14.61
N ALA A 78 8.51 -0.08 13.55
CA ALA A 78 9.39 0.33 12.46
C ALA A 78 8.62 1.23 11.49
N SER A 79 9.30 2.16 10.80
CA SER A 79 8.67 3.20 10.02
C SER A 79 9.22 3.33 8.60
N TRP A 80 8.33 3.55 7.63
CA TRP A 80 8.65 3.77 6.22
C TRP A 80 7.99 5.05 5.72
N GLU A 81 8.75 5.85 4.98
CA GLU A 81 8.25 6.97 4.20
C GLU A 81 7.99 6.53 2.76
N VAL A 82 6.76 6.69 2.29
CA VAL A 82 6.45 6.72 0.87
C VAL A 82 6.79 8.10 0.36
N CYS A 83 7.92 8.22 -0.33
CA CYS A 83 8.46 9.50 -0.76
C CYS A 83 7.78 10.05 -2.03
N GLN A 84 8.02 11.34 -2.30
CA GLN A 84 7.46 12.08 -3.44
C GLN A 84 5.92 12.19 -3.39
N SER A 85 5.36 12.28 -2.17
CA SER A 85 3.91 12.23 -1.95
C SER A 85 3.15 13.46 -2.45
N GLU A 86 3.81 14.61 -2.64
CA GLU A 86 3.23 15.80 -3.28
C GLU A 86 3.59 15.89 -4.78
N GLY A 87 4.20 14.83 -5.32
CA GLY A 87 4.59 14.72 -6.72
C GLY A 87 3.52 14.04 -7.60
N ASP A 88 4.02 13.42 -8.69
CA ASP A 88 3.18 12.64 -9.61
C ASP A 88 2.52 11.46 -8.92
N LEU A 89 1.19 11.35 -9.04
CA LEU A 89 0.42 10.30 -8.37
C LEU A 89 0.83 8.89 -8.80
N THR A 90 1.10 8.69 -10.08
CA THR A 90 1.47 7.37 -10.61
C THR A 90 2.83 6.94 -10.05
N GLN A 91 3.78 7.88 -9.94
CA GLN A 91 5.07 7.60 -9.32
C GLN A 91 4.93 7.35 -7.82
N PHE A 92 4.14 8.15 -7.13
CA PHE A 92 3.84 7.96 -5.70
C PHE A 92 3.26 6.57 -5.41
N LEU A 93 2.26 6.14 -6.19
CA LEU A 93 1.66 4.80 -6.03
C LEU A 93 2.67 3.68 -6.31
N ARG A 94 3.60 3.86 -7.26
CA ARG A 94 4.72 2.89 -7.45
C ARG A 94 5.64 2.83 -6.22
N ASN A 95 5.98 3.98 -5.65
CA ASN A 95 6.79 4.05 -4.42
C ASN A 95 6.07 3.37 -3.25
N GLU A 96 4.75 3.57 -3.13
CA GLU A 96 3.92 2.92 -2.10
C GLU A 96 3.93 1.39 -2.25
N GLN A 97 3.80 0.86 -3.47
CA GLN A 97 3.93 -0.58 -3.70
C GLN A 97 5.31 -1.10 -3.30
N ALA A 98 6.39 -0.36 -3.59
CA ALA A 98 7.74 -0.72 -3.19
C ALA A 98 7.93 -0.66 -1.66
N VAL A 99 7.28 0.29 -0.97
CA VAL A 99 7.21 0.31 0.50
C VAL A 99 6.52 -0.95 1.01
N LEU A 100 5.37 -1.32 0.45
CA LEU A 100 4.61 -2.50 0.89
C LEU A 100 5.39 -3.80 0.64
N ASP A 101 6.19 -3.88 -0.44
CA ASP A 101 7.07 -5.02 -0.69
C ASP A 101 8.17 -5.11 0.39
N ASP A 102 8.80 -4.01 0.75
CA ASP A 102 9.84 -3.96 1.79
C ASP A 102 9.25 -4.25 3.18
N VAL A 103 8.12 -3.63 3.53
CA VAL A 103 7.38 -3.88 4.78
C VAL A 103 7.02 -5.36 4.93
N ALA A 104 6.46 -5.98 3.89
CA ALA A 104 6.09 -7.41 3.92
C ALA A 104 7.31 -8.31 4.19
N LYS A 105 8.45 -8.02 3.55
CA LYS A 105 9.72 -8.73 3.80
C LYS A 105 10.10 -8.70 5.27
N TYR A 106 10.07 -7.53 5.91
CA TYR A 106 10.45 -7.37 7.31
C TYR A 106 9.39 -7.91 8.27
N MET A 107 8.10 -7.73 8.01
CA MET A 107 7.04 -8.37 8.79
C MET A 107 7.21 -9.90 8.82
N LYS A 108 7.52 -10.50 7.66
CA LYS A 108 7.84 -11.94 7.59
C LYS A 108 9.05 -12.30 8.45
N GLN A 109 10.12 -11.52 8.38
CA GLN A 109 11.35 -11.74 9.17
C GLN A 109 11.09 -11.64 10.68
N TRP A 110 10.19 -10.72 11.11
CA TRP A 110 9.83 -10.54 12.52
C TRP A 110 8.68 -11.43 13.00
N GLY A 111 8.09 -12.26 12.11
CA GLY A 111 6.96 -13.12 12.44
C GLY A 111 5.66 -12.37 12.68
N LEU A 112 5.50 -11.17 12.09
CA LEU A 112 4.32 -10.33 12.23
C LEU A 112 3.26 -10.68 11.19
N THR A 113 1.99 -10.77 11.63
CA THR A 113 0.83 -10.90 10.75
C THR A 113 0.18 -9.52 10.56
N PRO A 114 -0.08 -9.07 9.31
CA PRO A 114 -0.75 -7.80 9.08
C PRO A 114 -2.16 -7.77 9.65
N ASN A 115 -2.41 -6.88 10.59
CA ASN A 115 -3.70 -6.62 11.22
C ASN A 115 -3.73 -5.19 11.79
N HIS A 116 -4.83 -4.80 12.42
CA HIS A 116 -5.00 -3.47 12.99
C HIS A 116 -4.03 -3.10 14.11
N ASP A 117 -3.38 -4.06 14.76
CA ASP A 117 -2.40 -3.80 15.81
C ASP A 117 -0.98 -3.65 15.26
N THR A 118 -0.67 -4.41 14.20
CA THR A 118 0.68 -4.47 13.62
C THR A 118 0.90 -3.52 12.44
N VAL A 119 -0.16 -2.96 11.84
CA VAL A 119 -0.10 -1.98 10.75
C VAL A 119 -0.81 -0.72 11.17
N LYS A 120 -0.07 0.36 11.33
CA LYS A 120 -0.57 1.67 11.77
C LYS A 120 -0.29 2.74 10.73
N LEU A 121 -1.14 3.75 10.72
CA LEU A 121 -0.91 5.03 10.05
C LEU A 121 -0.47 6.07 11.09
N HIS A 122 0.35 7.04 10.69
CA HIS A 122 0.87 8.05 11.62
C HIS A 122 -0.26 8.78 12.38
N GLN A 123 -1.32 9.17 11.69
CA GLN A 123 -2.47 9.88 12.30
C GLN A 123 -3.29 9.05 13.32
N GLU A 124 -2.99 7.75 13.47
CA GLU A 124 -3.55 6.94 14.56
C GLU A 124 -2.75 7.07 15.88
N LEU A 125 -1.54 7.61 15.81
CA LEU A 125 -0.60 7.70 16.93
C LEU A 125 -0.43 9.12 17.43
N SER A 126 -0.63 10.13 16.58
CA SER A 126 -0.56 11.55 16.94
C SER A 126 -1.43 12.40 16.01
N SER A 127 -1.64 13.68 16.42
CA SER A 127 -2.42 14.63 15.62
C SER A 127 -1.61 15.10 14.40
N THR A 128 -1.90 14.53 13.23
CA THR A 128 -1.25 14.82 11.95
C THR A 128 -2.17 14.45 10.80
N SER A 129 -1.92 14.95 9.60
CA SER A 129 -2.57 14.50 8.37
C SER A 129 -1.84 13.33 7.68
N CYS A 130 -0.63 12.97 8.15
CA CYS A 130 0.16 11.89 7.55
C CYS A 130 -0.47 10.50 7.83
N PRO A 131 -0.60 9.63 6.85
CA PRO A 131 -0.17 9.70 5.46
C PRO A 131 -1.29 10.22 4.52
N ARG A 132 -1.43 11.54 4.38
CA ARG A 132 -2.53 12.19 3.66
C ARG A 132 -2.73 11.65 2.24
N ARG A 133 -1.65 11.57 1.45
CA ARG A 133 -1.73 11.15 0.04
C ARG A 133 -2.20 9.70 -0.10
N SER A 134 -1.72 8.80 0.75
CA SER A 134 -2.19 7.40 0.79
C SER A 134 -3.66 7.32 1.19
N VAL A 135 -4.09 8.10 2.20
CA VAL A 135 -5.51 8.16 2.61
C VAL A 135 -6.38 8.63 1.46
N GLU A 136 -6.00 9.71 0.77
CA GLU A 136 -6.72 10.22 -0.42
C GLU A 136 -6.81 9.17 -1.53
N ALA A 137 -5.72 8.44 -1.78
CA ALA A 137 -5.66 7.42 -2.83
C ALA A 137 -6.50 6.16 -2.53
N HIS A 138 -6.71 5.85 -1.23
CA HIS A 138 -7.34 4.60 -0.80
C HIS A 138 -8.64 4.81 -0.01
N GLY A 139 -9.57 5.58 -0.58
CA GLY A 139 -10.93 5.73 -0.08
C GLY A 139 -11.17 6.87 0.90
N GLY A 140 -10.19 7.76 1.13
CA GLY A 140 -10.34 9.03 1.83
C GLY A 140 -10.49 8.94 3.35
N THR A 141 -10.35 7.76 3.96
CA THR A 141 -10.41 7.59 5.42
C THR A 141 -9.22 6.80 5.93
N VAL A 142 -8.86 7.01 7.21
CA VAL A 142 -7.81 6.22 7.90
C VAL A 142 -8.11 4.72 7.79
N GLU A 143 -9.35 4.35 8.05
CA GLU A 143 -9.77 2.96 8.06
C GLU A 143 -9.66 2.30 6.68
N SER A 144 -10.11 2.97 5.62
CA SER A 144 -10.02 2.43 4.25
C SER A 144 -8.56 2.27 3.81
N CYS A 145 -7.71 3.26 4.08
CA CYS A 145 -6.29 3.21 3.76
C CYS A 145 -5.57 2.09 4.54
N ARG A 146 -5.80 1.99 5.85
CA ARG A 146 -5.22 0.93 6.67
C ARG A 146 -5.68 -0.46 6.21
N SER A 147 -6.97 -0.62 5.93
CA SER A 147 -7.53 -1.88 5.40
C SER A 147 -6.90 -2.26 4.07
N TYR A 148 -6.67 -1.29 3.18
CA TYR A 148 -5.94 -1.50 1.93
C TYR A 148 -4.51 -2.00 2.20
N PHE A 149 -3.74 -1.34 3.08
CA PHE A 149 -2.38 -1.79 3.41
C PHE A 149 -2.35 -3.18 4.02
N ILE A 150 -3.26 -3.48 4.94
CA ILE A 150 -3.38 -4.82 5.55
C ILE A 150 -3.67 -5.88 4.47
N ALA A 151 -4.59 -5.61 3.55
CA ALA A 151 -4.92 -6.53 2.46
C ALA A 151 -3.73 -6.76 1.53
N GLU A 152 -3.05 -5.69 1.13
CA GLU A 152 -1.87 -5.76 0.26
C GLU A 152 -0.68 -6.50 0.92
N LEU A 153 -0.44 -6.27 2.21
CA LEU A 153 0.59 -6.96 2.97
C LEU A 153 0.26 -8.46 3.14
N ASN A 154 -1.00 -8.80 3.41
CA ASN A 154 -1.43 -10.20 3.47
C ASN A 154 -1.24 -10.93 2.14
N LYS A 155 -1.57 -10.29 1.00
CA LYS A 155 -1.30 -10.86 -0.33
C LYS A 155 0.18 -11.21 -0.51
N ARG A 156 1.09 -10.30 -0.11
CA ARG A 156 2.53 -10.50 -0.21
C ARG A 156 3.06 -11.60 0.69
N LEU A 157 2.57 -11.66 1.92
CA LEU A 157 3.00 -12.68 2.89
C LEU A 157 2.50 -14.09 2.56
N THR A 158 1.31 -14.20 1.97
CA THR A 158 0.74 -15.49 1.54
C THR A 158 1.22 -15.95 0.15
N GLY A 159 2.10 -15.18 -0.51
CA GLY A 159 2.55 -15.47 -1.86
C GLY A 159 1.52 -15.17 -2.95
N GLN A 160 0.43 -14.47 -2.63
CA GLN A 160 -0.57 -13.98 -3.58
C GLN A 160 -0.13 -12.61 -4.15
N SER A 161 1.12 -12.49 -4.59
CA SER A 161 1.60 -11.24 -5.18
C SER A 161 0.95 -11.02 -6.56
N ASN A 162 0.52 -9.79 -6.83
CA ASN A 162 0.25 -9.32 -8.18
C ASN A 162 1.58 -9.30 -8.95
N GLY A 163 1.95 -10.46 -9.48
CA GLY A 163 3.17 -10.63 -10.25
C GLY A 163 3.06 -9.95 -11.61
N ASN A 164 3.64 -8.79 -11.75
CA ASN A 164 4.14 -8.34 -13.04
C ASN A 164 5.59 -8.82 -13.21
N THR A 165 5.78 -10.11 -13.28
CA THR A 165 6.97 -10.79 -13.83
C THR A 165 6.54 -12.13 -14.40
N SER A 166 6.80 -12.28 -15.68
CA SER A 166 6.65 -13.50 -16.46
C SER A 166 7.24 -14.72 -15.72
N ASN A 167 6.37 -15.55 -15.11
CA ASN A 167 6.68 -16.96 -14.97
C ASN A 167 5.40 -17.78 -14.77
N LYS A 168 5.25 -18.80 -15.62
CA LYS A 168 4.15 -19.74 -15.71
C LYS A 168 4.03 -20.60 -14.45
N GLY A 169 3.06 -20.28 -13.58
CA GLY A 169 2.52 -21.19 -12.59
C GLY A 169 0.99 -21.10 -12.66
N LYS A 170 0.30 -22.19 -13.05
CA LYS A 170 -1.17 -22.23 -13.16
C LYS A 170 -1.85 -22.13 -11.81
N GLY A 171 -1.95 -20.92 -11.24
CA GLY A 171 -2.94 -20.58 -10.23
C GLY A 171 -4.26 -20.25 -10.94
N LYS A 172 -5.38 -20.85 -10.53
CA LYS A 172 -6.71 -20.48 -11.03
C LYS A 172 -6.94 -18.99 -10.73
N LYS A 173 -6.98 -18.14 -11.77
CA LYS A 173 -7.42 -16.75 -11.63
C LYS A 173 -8.86 -16.75 -11.12
N LYS A 174 -9.12 -16.04 -10.03
CA LYS A 174 -10.49 -15.86 -9.52
C LYS A 174 -11.30 -15.08 -10.55
N MET A 175 -12.48 -15.59 -10.86
CA MET A 175 -13.42 -14.92 -11.76
C MET A 175 -14.43 -14.13 -10.95
N ILE A 176 -14.55 -12.83 -11.23
CA ILE A 176 -15.50 -11.93 -10.59
C ILE A 176 -16.62 -11.62 -11.57
N LEU A 177 -17.86 -11.79 -11.14
CA LEU A 177 -19.06 -11.36 -11.88
C LEU A 177 -19.59 -10.07 -11.25
N PHE A 178 -19.57 -8.97 -12.02
CA PHE A 178 -20.19 -7.70 -11.64
C PHE A 178 -21.55 -7.56 -12.29
N ASN A 179 -22.54 -7.09 -11.52
CA ASN A 179 -23.86 -6.69 -12.04
C ASN A 179 -24.07 -5.19 -11.79
N THR A 180 -24.34 -4.42 -12.82
CA THR A 180 -24.56 -2.98 -12.66
C THR A 180 -26.01 -2.67 -12.32
N VAL A 181 -26.19 -1.79 -11.32
CA VAL A 181 -27.52 -1.38 -10.82
C VAL A 181 -28.25 -0.50 -11.81
N ASP A 182 -27.52 0.43 -12.43
CA ASP A 182 -28.03 1.47 -13.31
C ASP A 182 -28.22 1.04 -14.76
N THR A 183 -27.26 0.32 -15.35
CA THR A 183 -27.33 -0.11 -16.75
C THR A 183 -27.88 -1.52 -16.94
N LYS A 184 -28.11 -2.28 -15.85
CA LYS A 184 -28.52 -3.68 -15.85
C LYS A 184 -27.63 -4.62 -16.67
N ARG A 185 -26.37 -4.23 -16.85
CA ARG A 185 -25.36 -5.03 -17.55
C ARG A 185 -24.66 -5.95 -16.58
N ALA A 186 -24.11 -7.04 -17.08
CA ALA A 186 -23.24 -7.93 -16.35
C ALA A 186 -21.85 -7.97 -16.98
N TYR A 187 -20.81 -8.00 -16.16
CA TYR A 187 -19.42 -8.04 -16.58
C TYR A 187 -18.69 -9.17 -15.87
N VAL A 188 -17.75 -9.80 -16.56
CA VAL A 188 -16.82 -10.76 -15.94
C VAL A 188 -15.42 -10.20 -15.98
N SER A 189 -14.70 -10.35 -14.86
CA SER A 189 -13.32 -9.89 -14.72
C SER A 189 -12.44 -10.96 -14.08
N ASP A 190 -11.14 -10.93 -14.40
CA ASP A 190 -10.10 -11.68 -13.72
C ASP A 190 -9.29 -10.80 -12.73
N GLY A 191 -9.84 -9.62 -12.42
CA GLY A 191 -9.21 -8.60 -11.59
C GLY A 191 -8.27 -7.64 -12.36
N VAL A 192 -7.96 -7.93 -13.62
CA VAL A 192 -7.08 -7.10 -14.46
C VAL A 192 -7.81 -6.62 -15.72
N THR A 193 -8.58 -7.51 -16.32
CA THR A 193 -9.37 -7.24 -17.51
C THR A 193 -10.85 -7.39 -17.21
N ILE A 194 -11.69 -6.63 -17.91
CA ILE A 194 -13.14 -6.72 -17.80
C ILE A 194 -13.77 -6.95 -19.16
N ARG A 195 -14.86 -7.71 -19.19
CA ARG A 195 -15.61 -7.99 -20.41
C ARG A 195 -17.12 -7.98 -20.14
N TRP A 196 -17.86 -7.25 -20.96
CA TRP A 196 -19.32 -7.26 -20.91
C TRP A 196 -19.87 -8.65 -21.32
N VAL A 197 -20.77 -9.19 -20.52
CA VAL A 197 -21.49 -10.45 -20.77
C VAL A 197 -22.75 -10.17 -21.57
N LYS A 198 -22.66 -10.28 -22.90
CA LYS A 198 -23.73 -9.85 -23.83
C LYS A 198 -24.88 -10.85 -23.97
N THR A 199 -24.77 -12.07 -23.47
CA THR A 199 -25.81 -13.08 -23.67
C THR A 199 -26.28 -13.70 -22.36
N ALA A 200 -27.59 -13.97 -22.25
CA ALA A 200 -28.18 -14.62 -21.07
C ALA A 200 -27.59 -16.01 -20.80
N ARG A 201 -27.20 -16.75 -21.85
CA ARG A 201 -26.55 -18.06 -21.72
C ARG A 201 -25.19 -17.95 -21.00
N LEU A 202 -24.35 -17.01 -21.41
CA LEU A 202 -23.05 -16.78 -20.77
C LEU A 202 -23.21 -16.26 -19.35
N LEU A 203 -24.17 -15.38 -19.11
CA LEU A 203 -24.48 -14.89 -17.76
C LEU A 203 -24.82 -16.05 -16.81
N LYS A 204 -25.71 -16.96 -17.20
CA LYS A 204 -26.04 -18.16 -16.43
C LYS A 204 -24.82 -19.04 -16.13
N THR A 205 -23.87 -19.12 -17.09
CA THR A 205 -22.62 -19.86 -16.89
C THR A 205 -21.77 -19.18 -15.84
N PHE A 206 -21.54 -17.87 -15.95
CA PHE A 206 -20.72 -17.12 -15.01
C PHE A 206 -21.32 -17.04 -13.61
N GLN A 207 -22.66 -16.95 -13.49
CA GLN A 207 -23.34 -17.05 -12.19
C GLN A 207 -23.09 -18.35 -11.44
N LYS A 208 -22.79 -19.46 -12.18
CA LYS A 208 -22.45 -20.75 -11.58
C LYS A 208 -20.96 -20.94 -11.31
N THR A 209 -20.10 -20.21 -12.01
CA THR A 209 -18.65 -20.46 -12.03
C THR A 209 -17.81 -19.31 -11.51
N ALA A 210 -18.40 -18.13 -11.30
CA ALA A 210 -17.71 -16.99 -10.70
C ALA A 210 -17.39 -17.29 -9.22
N ASP A 211 -16.18 -16.97 -8.83
CA ASP A 211 -15.71 -17.12 -7.45
C ASP A 211 -16.29 -16.03 -6.53
N ILE A 212 -16.60 -14.87 -7.12
CA ILE A 212 -17.16 -13.69 -6.44
C ILE A 212 -18.24 -13.10 -7.33
N THR A 213 -19.35 -12.66 -6.74
CA THR A 213 -20.37 -11.84 -7.43
C THR A 213 -20.56 -10.54 -6.64
N ASP A 214 -20.49 -9.41 -7.36
CA ASP A 214 -20.65 -8.09 -6.78
C ASP A 214 -21.66 -7.25 -7.54
N VAL A 215 -22.22 -6.23 -6.90
CA VAL A 215 -23.24 -5.33 -7.45
C VAL A 215 -22.73 -3.90 -7.33
N VAL A 216 -22.49 -3.25 -8.48
CA VAL A 216 -21.81 -1.95 -8.58
C VAL A 216 -22.56 -1.00 -9.52
N TYR A 217 -22.16 0.26 -9.56
CA TYR A 217 -22.60 1.19 -10.61
C TYR A 217 -21.69 1.12 -11.84
N GLN A 218 -22.24 1.40 -13.03
CA GLN A 218 -21.45 1.40 -14.28
C GLN A 218 -20.24 2.32 -14.19
N LYS A 219 -20.42 3.48 -13.54
CA LYS A 219 -19.33 4.45 -13.35
C LYS A 219 -18.14 3.86 -12.57
N GLU A 220 -18.37 3.03 -11.57
CA GLU A 220 -17.29 2.40 -10.79
C GLU A 220 -16.44 1.47 -11.67
N LEU A 221 -17.09 0.71 -12.57
CA LEU A 221 -16.37 -0.12 -13.54
C LEU A 221 -15.64 0.71 -14.61
N ASP A 222 -16.24 1.80 -15.04
CA ASP A 222 -15.62 2.72 -16.01
C ASP A 222 -14.40 3.42 -15.42
N ASP A 223 -14.43 3.79 -14.15
CA ASP A 223 -13.33 4.41 -13.42
C ASP A 223 -12.20 3.40 -13.19
N GLU A 224 -12.51 2.16 -12.82
CA GLU A 224 -11.52 1.13 -12.50
C GLU A 224 -10.85 0.53 -13.75
N PHE A 225 -11.64 0.18 -14.77
CA PHE A 225 -11.16 -0.55 -15.96
C PHE A 225 -11.02 0.33 -17.21
N GLY A 226 -11.49 1.57 -17.14
CA GLY A 226 -11.56 2.48 -18.28
C GLY A 226 -12.79 2.25 -19.17
N LYS A 227 -13.49 3.32 -19.51
CA LYS A 227 -14.74 3.31 -20.30
C LYS A 227 -14.63 2.56 -21.64
N ALA A 228 -13.45 2.60 -22.28
CA ALA A 228 -13.22 1.87 -23.53
C ALA A 228 -13.27 0.35 -23.36
N ASN A 229 -12.95 -0.18 -22.17
CA ASN A 229 -12.95 -1.60 -21.87
C ASN A 229 -14.33 -2.09 -21.42
N THR A 230 -15.11 -1.25 -20.76
CA THR A 230 -16.48 -1.57 -20.30
C THR A 230 -17.53 -1.39 -21.39
N SER A 231 -17.20 -0.71 -22.50
CA SER A 231 -18.10 -0.47 -23.64
C SER A 231 -18.07 -1.55 -24.72
N LYS A 232 -17.10 -2.47 -24.69
CA LYS A 232 -16.90 -3.57 -25.64
C LYS A 232 -17.53 -4.86 -25.13
#